data_4f4486989972b55d67f93d25a7fdeea8
#
_entry.id   4f4486989972b55d67f93d25a7fdeea8
#
_cell.length_a   1.000
_cell.length_b   1.000
_cell.length_c   1.000
_cell.angle_alpha   90.00
_cell.angle_beta   90.00
_cell.angle_gamma   90.00
#
_symmetry.space_group_name_H-M   'P 1'
#
loop_
_entity.id
_entity.type
_entity.pdbx_description
1 polymer ?
#
loop_
_entity_poly.entity_id
_entity_poly.type
_entity_poly.pdbx_seq_one_letter_code
_entity_poly.pdbx_strand_id
1 'polypeptide(L)'
;EQARREMASVCLQYALTLAEANDLTQAAQVLDRAVRADASTPGLLEERRILRLYLAGLDAYWTKDWQAVVSNLSKVQRIRDDYKDTPVMLGQGYYEYGLLLMEEREWFEAVDAMQSCLDLLPNHAEAPERLVELDVAITPPRRIEVSLSGFTATLYEDDQPARTFSICHGRSSAPTLPGRYEIKTKMLSAYGSAWDLDMPYWLGIYDAGGSENGFHGLPTLSNGAVLWEGAIGTQCSFGCIVLGTADADYLYNWADLHTVVYIHP
;
A
#
# COMPACT_ATOMS: atom_id res chain seq x y z
N GLU A 1 -1.41 18.12 -49.75
CA GLU A 1 -2.10 17.65 -48.52
C GLU A 1 -2.60 16.23 -48.71
N GLN A 2 -3.39 15.95 -49.76
CA GLN A 2 -3.96 14.62 -50.05
C GLN A 2 -2.89 13.53 -50.17
N ALA A 3 -1.82 13.74 -50.93
CA ALA A 3 -0.73 12.79 -51.11
C ALA A 3 0.00 12.42 -49.80
N ARG A 4 0.12 13.37 -48.86
CA ARG A 4 0.69 13.09 -47.53
C ARG A 4 -0.22 12.19 -46.68
N ARG A 5 -1.53 12.41 -46.72
CA ARG A 5 -2.53 11.59 -46.04
C ARG A 5 -2.56 10.18 -46.62
N GLU A 6 -2.55 10.05 -47.94
CA GLU A 6 -2.51 8.73 -48.58
C GLU A 6 -1.22 7.97 -48.22
N MET A 7 -0.07 8.64 -48.22
CA MET A 7 1.19 8.05 -47.79
C MET A 7 1.15 7.61 -46.32
N ALA A 8 0.62 8.46 -45.42
CA ALA A 8 0.52 8.10 -43.99
C ALA A 8 -0.41 6.90 -43.80
N SER A 9 -1.51 6.80 -44.55
CA SER A 9 -2.42 5.64 -44.51
C SER A 9 -1.75 4.35 -44.97
N VAL A 10 -0.98 4.40 -46.09
CA VAL A 10 -0.22 3.23 -46.59
C VAL A 10 0.84 2.81 -45.58
N CYS A 11 1.56 3.78 -44.99
CA CYS A 11 2.54 3.49 -43.95
C CYS A 11 1.90 2.86 -42.71
N LEU A 12 0.71 3.30 -42.28
CA LEU A 12 0.00 2.69 -41.18
C LEU A 12 -0.31 1.20 -41.47
N GLN A 13 -0.87 0.88 -42.64
CA GLN A 13 -1.14 -0.48 -43.03
C GLN A 13 0.11 -1.36 -43.05
N TYR A 14 1.20 -0.83 -43.63
CA TYR A 14 2.46 -1.54 -43.62
C TYR A 14 3.03 -1.77 -42.23
N ALA A 15 2.93 -0.78 -41.33
CA ALA A 15 3.36 -0.93 -39.96
C ALA A 15 2.55 -2.00 -39.20
N LEU A 16 1.23 -2.11 -39.43
CA LEU A 16 0.40 -3.15 -38.87
C LEU A 16 0.86 -4.54 -39.34
N THR A 17 1.13 -4.71 -40.66
CA THR A 17 1.68 -5.97 -41.19
C THR A 17 3.03 -6.33 -40.56
N LEU A 18 3.93 -5.35 -40.35
CA LEU A 18 5.20 -5.55 -39.66
C LEU A 18 4.98 -5.96 -38.18
N ALA A 19 4.04 -5.31 -37.50
CA ALA A 19 3.70 -5.65 -36.12
C ALA A 19 3.10 -7.07 -36.01
N GLU A 20 2.28 -7.49 -36.96
CA GLU A 20 1.79 -8.88 -37.05
C GLU A 20 2.93 -9.88 -37.27
N ALA A 21 3.91 -9.52 -38.12
CA ALA A 21 5.11 -10.32 -38.35
C ALA A 21 6.15 -10.26 -37.21
N ASN A 22 5.82 -9.55 -36.11
CA ASN A 22 6.66 -9.32 -34.96
C ASN A 22 7.95 -8.50 -35.22
N ASP A 23 8.03 -7.79 -36.35
CA ASP A 23 9.08 -6.80 -36.60
C ASP A 23 8.72 -5.43 -35.99
N LEU A 24 8.69 -5.40 -34.67
CA LEU A 24 8.19 -4.26 -33.88
C LEU A 24 9.09 -3.02 -34.04
N THR A 25 10.37 -3.23 -34.21
CA THR A 25 11.34 -2.14 -34.38
C THR A 25 11.09 -1.39 -35.71
N GLN A 26 10.90 -2.15 -36.78
CA GLN A 26 10.61 -1.56 -38.09
C GLN A 26 9.21 -0.93 -38.13
N ALA A 27 8.22 -1.60 -37.50
CA ALA A 27 6.87 -1.06 -37.35
C ALA A 27 6.89 0.31 -36.66
N ALA A 28 7.62 0.47 -35.56
CA ALA A 28 7.76 1.74 -34.84
C ALA A 28 8.39 2.84 -35.71
N GLN A 29 9.42 2.50 -36.46
CA GLN A 29 10.06 3.45 -37.40
C GLN A 29 9.11 3.91 -38.49
N VAL A 30 8.31 2.99 -39.05
CA VAL A 30 7.32 3.29 -40.09
C VAL A 30 6.20 4.17 -39.54
N LEU A 31 5.67 3.87 -38.33
CA LEU A 31 4.69 4.72 -37.65
C LEU A 31 5.23 6.15 -37.40
N ASP A 32 6.47 6.26 -36.97
CA ASP A 32 7.08 7.58 -36.74
C ASP A 32 7.23 8.38 -38.05
N ARG A 33 7.50 7.73 -39.19
CA ARG A 33 7.52 8.38 -40.52
C ARG A 33 6.11 8.79 -40.92
N ALA A 34 5.12 7.93 -40.73
CA ALA A 34 3.72 8.21 -41.03
C ALA A 34 3.20 9.44 -40.27
N VAL A 35 3.49 9.53 -38.95
CA VAL A 35 3.10 10.69 -38.12
C VAL A 35 3.74 11.99 -38.63
N ARG A 36 5.00 11.93 -39.07
CA ARG A 36 5.66 13.10 -39.68
C ARG A 36 5.04 13.53 -41.03
N ALA A 37 4.46 12.59 -41.76
CA ALA A 37 3.77 12.88 -43.02
C ALA A 37 2.40 13.52 -42.80
N ASP A 38 1.56 12.87 -41.98
CA ASP A 38 0.24 13.39 -41.62
C ASP A 38 -0.25 12.73 -40.32
N ALA A 39 -0.11 13.44 -39.19
CA ALA A 39 -0.57 12.98 -37.87
C ALA A 39 -2.09 12.91 -37.74
N SER A 40 -2.86 13.49 -38.68
CA SER A 40 -4.34 13.47 -38.64
C SER A 40 -4.94 12.17 -39.21
N THR A 41 -4.10 11.27 -39.75
CA THR A 41 -4.57 9.97 -40.26
C THR A 41 -5.26 9.18 -39.17
N PRO A 42 -6.51 8.73 -39.37
CA PRO A 42 -7.27 8.00 -38.35
C PRO A 42 -6.52 6.74 -37.82
N GLY A 43 -6.51 6.53 -36.50
CA GLY A 43 -5.88 5.39 -35.86
C GLY A 43 -4.33 5.46 -35.73
N LEU A 44 -3.66 6.31 -36.50
CA LEU A 44 -2.19 6.33 -36.56
C LEU A 44 -1.53 6.68 -35.22
N LEU A 45 -2.03 7.67 -34.51
CA LEU A 45 -1.48 8.07 -33.21
C LEU A 45 -1.74 7.03 -32.14
N GLU A 46 -2.86 6.32 -32.21
CA GLU A 46 -3.21 5.23 -31.30
C GLU A 46 -2.27 4.05 -31.52
N GLU A 47 -2.11 3.57 -32.76
CA GLU A 47 -1.20 2.46 -33.06
C GLU A 47 0.24 2.77 -32.64
N ARG A 48 0.70 3.98 -32.93
CA ARG A 48 2.02 4.43 -32.49
C ARG A 48 2.15 4.43 -30.96
N ARG A 49 1.11 4.88 -30.26
CA ARG A 49 1.08 4.90 -28.78
C ARG A 49 1.11 3.49 -28.21
N ILE A 50 0.26 2.60 -28.71
CA ILE A 50 0.19 1.20 -28.27
C ILE A 50 1.57 0.55 -28.46
N LEU A 51 2.13 0.61 -29.68
CA LEU A 51 3.40 -0.05 -29.97
C LEU A 51 4.56 0.50 -29.10
N ARG A 52 4.62 1.81 -28.88
CA ARG A 52 5.66 2.41 -28.03
C ARG A 52 5.52 1.98 -26.56
N LEU A 53 4.31 1.94 -26.04
CA LEU A 53 4.04 1.46 -24.68
C LEU A 53 4.39 -0.03 -24.54
N TYR A 54 4.04 -0.83 -25.54
CA TYR A 54 4.37 -2.25 -25.56
C TYR A 54 5.87 -2.47 -25.60
N LEU A 55 6.61 -1.79 -26.46
CA LEU A 55 8.08 -1.89 -26.54
C LEU A 55 8.75 -1.44 -25.22
N ALA A 56 8.25 -0.38 -24.59
CA ALA A 56 8.75 0.07 -23.29
C ALA A 56 8.45 -0.96 -22.18
N GLY A 57 7.27 -1.58 -22.21
CA GLY A 57 6.92 -2.66 -21.30
C GLY A 57 7.75 -3.93 -21.52
N LEU A 58 8.05 -4.26 -22.78
CA LEU A 58 8.90 -5.39 -23.13
C LEU A 58 10.34 -5.18 -22.66
N ASP A 59 10.91 -4.01 -22.85
CA ASP A 59 12.25 -3.64 -22.35
C ASP A 59 12.30 -3.72 -20.81
N ALA A 60 11.30 -3.16 -20.13
CA ALA A 60 11.15 -3.24 -18.69
C ALA A 60 11.04 -4.70 -18.19
N TYR A 61 10.33 -5.56 -18.93
CA TYR A 61 10.17 -6.97 -18.57
C TYR A 61 11.52 -7.71 -18.59
N TRP A 62 12.33 -7.50 -19.63
CA TRP A 62 13.64 -8.12 -19.74
C TRP A 62 14.67 -7.55 -18.74
N THR A 63 14.51 -6.30 -18.34
CA THR A 63 15.35 -5.67 -17.31
C THR A 63 14.81 -5.91 -15.88
N LYS A 64 13.66 -6.58 -15.74
CA LYS A 64 12.97 -6.84 -14.48
C LYS A 64 12.58 -5.55 -13.72
N ASP A 65 12.32 -4.48 -14.43
CA ASP A 65 11.70 -3.28 -13.86
C ASP A 65 10.19 -3.47 -13.81
N TRP A 66 9.73 -4.20 -12.78
CA TRP A 66 8.35 -4.63 -12.67
C TRP A 66 7.35 -3.49 -12.52
N GLN A 67 7.75 -2.41 -11.87
CA GLN A 67 6.93 -1.20 -11.80
C GLN A 67 6.73 -0.57 -13.18
N ALA A 68 7.78 -0.49 -13.98
CA ALA A 68 7.69 0.00 -15.35
C ALA A 68 6.89 -0.95 -16.27
N VAL A 69 7.00 -2.28 -16.08
CA VAL A 69 6.15 -3.28 -16.75
C VAL A 69 4.68 -2.96 -16.50
N VAL A 70 4.28 -2.91 -15.23
CA VAL A 70 2.89 -2.60 -14.83
C VAL A 70 2.46 -1.24 -15.38
N SER A 71 3.29 -0.21 -15.23
CA SER A 71 2.97 1.15 -15.70
C SER A 71 2.75 1.25 -17.20
N ASN A 72 3.54 0.55 -18.02
CA ASN A 72 3.44 0.63 -19.48
C ASN A 72 2.38 -0.33 -20.03
N LEU A 73 2.41 -1.61 -19.64
CA LEU A 73 1.53 -2.62 -20.21
C LEU A 73 0.07 -2.46 -19.75
N SER A 74 -0.20 -1.94 -18.55
CA SER A 74 -1.57 -1.61 -18.14
C SER A 74 -2.23 -0.53 -19.02
N LYS A 75 -1.42 0.36 -19.61
CA LYS A 75 -1.90 1.36 -20.58
C LYS A 75 -2.20 0.71 -21.93
N VAL A 76 -1.40 -0.27 -22.35
CA VAL A 76 -1.68 -1.09 -23.54
C VAL A 76 -2.99 -1.85 -23.33
N GLN A 77 -3.11 -2.59 -22.24
CA GLN A 77 -4.27 -3.39 -21.87
C GLN A 77 -5.58 -2.58 -21.88
N ARG A 78 -5.55 -1.33 -21.40
CA ARG A 78 -6.73 -0.44 -21.42
C ARG A 78 -7.12 0.06 -22.80
N ILE A 79 -6.17 0.16 -23.76
CA ILE A 79 -6.44 0.61 -25.12
C ILE A 79 -6.86 -0.59 -25.98
N ARG A 80 -6.16 -1.72 -25.81
CA ARG A 80 -6.41 -2.97 -26.55
C ARG A 80 -6.03 -4.16 -25.65
N ASP A 81 -7.02 -4.82 -25.14
CA ASP A 81 -6.92 -5.86 -24.10
C ASP A 81 -6.27 -7.17 -24.58
N ASP A 82 -6.30 -7.43 -25.88
CA ASP A 82 -5.73 -8.61 -26.55
C ASP A 82 -4.44 -8.32 -27.32
N TYR A 83 -3.76 -7.18 -27.05
CA TYR A 83 -2.58 -6.81 -27.81
C TYR A 83 -1.39 -7.72 -27.47
N LYS A 84 -1.04 -8.62 -28.40
CA LYS A 84 0.10 -9.56 -28.30
C LYS A 84 0.13 -10.31 -26.95
N ASP A 85 1.31 -10.40 -26.36
CA ASP A 85 1.53 -11.09 -25.09
C ASP A 85 1.27 -10.17 -23.86
N THR A 86 0.66 -9.01 -24.08
CA THR A 86 0.41 -8.02 -23.01
C THR A 86 -0.30 -8.63 -21.80
N PRO A 87 -1.40 -9.42 -21.93
CA PRO A 87 -2.07 -9.95 -20.75
C PRO A 87 -1.17 -10.89 -19.93
N VAL A 88 -0.37 -11.72 -20.60
CA VAL A 88 0.53 -12.67 -19.94
C VAL A 88 1.68 -11.94 -19.26
N MET A 89 2.33 -11.03 -19.98
CA MET A 89 3.45 -10.26 -19.44
C MET A 89 3.03 -9.32 -18.31
N LEU A 90 1.86 -8.70 -18.45
CA LEU A 90 1.31 -7.82 -17.43
C LEU A 90 0.90 -8.61 -16.17
N GLY A 91 0.27 -9.78 -16.35
CA GLY A 91 -0.07 -10.65 -15.23
C GLY A 91 1.15 -11.09 -14.43
N GLN A 92 2.21 -11.55 -15.13
CA GLN A 92 3.48 -11.86 -14.49
C GLN A 92 4.13 -10.60 -13.86
N GLY A 93 4.05 -9.45 -14.54
CA GLY A 93 4.54 -8.18 -14.01
C GLY A 93 3.84 -7.78 -12.71
N TYR A 94 2.54 -7.97 -12.60
CA TYR A 94 1.79 -7.73 -11.37
C TYR A 94 2.23 -8.68 -10.24
N TYR A 95 2.44 -9.96 -10.54
CA TYR A 95 2.93 -10.92 -9.55
C TYR A 95 4.29 -10.50 -8.98
N GLU A 96 5.26 -10.25 -9.84
CA GLU A 96 6.61 -9.87 -9.44
C GLU A 96 6.65 -8.50 -8.72
N TYR A 97 5.84 -7.55 -9.19
CA TYR A 97 5.69 -6.25 -8.52
C TYR A 97 5.05 -6.41 -7.15
N GLY A 98 4.05 -7.28 -7.03
CA GLY A 98 3.44 -7.63 -5.74
C GLY A 98 4.44 -8.22 -4.75
N LEU A 99 5.40 -9.06 -5.20
CA LEU A 99 6.47 -9.56 -4.34
C LEU A 99 7.37 -8.42 -3.82
N LEU A 100 7.72 -7.44 -4.66
CA LEU A 100 8.49 -6.26 -4.20
C LEU A 100 7.71 -5.45 -3.16
N LEU A 101 6.42 -5.22 -3.39
CA LEU A 101 5.56 -4.53 -2.43
C LEU A 101 5.47 -5.27 -1.09
N MET A 102 5.47 -6.63 -1.11
CA MET A 102 5.53 -7.43 0.12
C MET A 102 6.86 -7.22 0.88
N GLU A 103 7.99 -7.14 0.18
CA GLU A 103 9.30 -6.85 0.78
C GLU A 103 9.33 -5.45 1.41
N GLU A 104 8.68 -4.46 0.77
CA GLU A 104 8.53 -3.08 1.25
C GLU A 104 7.44 -2.92 2.32
N ARG A 105 6.69 -3.99 2.62
CA ARG A 105 5.56 -4.03 3.57
C ARG A 105 4.37 -3.15 3.16
N GLU A 106 4.25 -2.87 1.88
CA GLU A 106 3.10 -2.18 1.28
C GLU A 106 2.00 -3.21 0.99
N TRP A 107 1.39 -3.71 2.09
CA TRP A 107 0.56 -4.91 2.08
C TRP A 107 -0.70 -4.78 1.23
N PHE A 108 -1.37 -3.64 1.27
CA PHE A 108 -2.62 -3.42 0.54
C PHE A 108 -2.36 -3.30 -0.97
N GLU A 109 -1.31 -2.58 -1.35
CA GLU A 109 -0.86 -2.48 -2.74
C GLU A 109 -0.38 -3.84 -3.27
N ALA A 110 0.22 -4.66 -2.42
CA ALA A 110 0.59 -6.03 -2.77
C ALA A 110 -0.64 -6.90 -3.03
N VAL A 111 -1.70 -6.79 -2.22
CA VAL A 111 -2.98 -7.48 -2.47
C VAL A 111 -3.56 -7.08 -3.82
N ASP A 112 -3.63 -5.77 -4.11
CA ASP A 112 -4.15 -5.27 -5.38
C ASP A 112 -3.33 -5.80 -6.58
N ALA A 113 -2.01 -5.87 -6.44
CA ALA A 113 -1.13 -6.42 -7.46
C ALA A 113 -1.35 -7.92 -7.66
N MET A 114 -1.44 -8.73 -6.58
CA MET A 114 -1.70 -10.16 -6.66
C MET A 114 -3.09 -10.46 -7.26
N GLN A 115 -4.10 -9.68 -6.90
CA GLN A 115 -5.43 -9.80 -7.47
C GLN A 115 -5.43 -9.45 -8.96
N SER A 116 -4.75 -8.37 -9.36
CA SER A 116 -4.58 -7.99 -10.77
C SER A 116 -3.83 -9.06 -11.59
N CYS A 117 -2.88 -9.76 -10.97
CA CYS A 117 -2.25 -10.93 -11.57
C CYS A 117 -3.28 -12.02 -11.85
N LEU A 118 -4.12 -12.38 -10.88
CA LEU A 118 -5.12 -13.44 -11.02
C LEU A 118 -6.24 -13.07 -12.00
N ASP A 119 -6.59 -11.79 -12.11
CA ASP A 119 -7.56 -11.33 -13.10
C ASP A 119 -7.09 -11.57 -14.55
N LEU A 120 -5.78 -11.48 -14.78
CA LEU A 120 -5.15 -11.75 -16.08
C LEU A 120 -4.72 -13.20 -16.24
N LEU A 121 -4.27 -13.84 -15.17
CA LEU A 121 -3.75 -15.20 -15.11
C LEU A 121 -4.48 -16.02 -14.02
N PRO A 122 -5.74 -16.41 -14.24
CA PRO A 122 -6.56 -17.09 -13.20
C PRO A 122 -5.96 -18.39 -12.65
N ASN A 123 -5.03 -19.01 -13.40
CA ASN A 123 -4.34 -20.25 -13.00
C ASN A 123 -2.89 -20.01 -12.57
N HIS A 124 -2.53 -18.79 -12.17
CA HIS A 124 -1.19 -18.53 -11.66
C HIS A 124 -0.93 -19.36 -10.40
N ALA A 125 0.16 -20.14 -10.41
CA ALA A 125 0.39 -21.19 -9.40
C ALA A 125 0.60 -20.63 -7.99
N GLU A 126 1.31 -19.51 -7.85
CA GLU A 126 1.79 -19.01 -6.55
C GLU A 126 0.98 -17.80 -6.03
N ALA A 127 0.32 -17.02 -6.90
CA ALA A 127 -0.38 -15.80 -6.47
C ALA A 127 -1.47 -16.06 -5.42
N PRO A 128 -2.25 -17.16 -5.45
CA PRO A 128 -3.21 -17.46 -4.38
C PRO A 128 -2.55 -17.70 -3.01
N GLU A 129 -1.36 -18.33 -2.99
CA GLU A 129 -0.61 -18.55 -1.74
C GLU A 129 -0.11 -17.23 -1.18
N ARG A 130 0.36 -16.32 -2.05
CA ARG A 130 0.77 -14.97 -1.63
C ARG A 130 -0.39 -14.14 -1.05
N LEU A 131 -1.59 -14.28 -1.59
CA LEU A 131 -2.78 -13.64 -1.01
C LEU A 131 -3.10 -14.14 0.40
N VAL A 132 -2.91 -15.44 0.67
CA VAL A 132 -3.06 -16.00 2.03
C VAL A 132 -1.99 -15.44 2.97
N GLU A 133 -0.74 -15.34 2.53
CA GLU A 133 0.35 -14.73 3.31
C GLU A 133 0.06 -13.25 3.62
N LEU A 134 -0.46 -12.52 2.63
CA LEU A 134 -0.85 -11.12 2.78
C LEU A 134 -2.00 -10.95 3.78
N ASP A 135 -3.01 -11.81 3.73
CA ASP A 135 -4.11 -11.78 4.70
C ASP A 135 -3.60 -11.92 6.13
N VAL A 136 -2.68 -12.87 6.36
CA VAL A 136 -2.02 -13.06 7.66
C VAL A 136 -1.14 -11.85 8.03
N ALA A 137 -0.42 -11.25 7.07
CA ALA A 137 0.41 -10.07 7.32
C ALA A 137 -0.43 -8.82 7.63
N ILE A 138 -1.59 -8.68 6.98
CA ILE A 138 -2.54 -7.60 7.23
C ILE A 138 -3.24 -7.80 8.56
N THR A 139 -3.78 -8.99 8.82
CA THR A 139 -4.53 -9.31 10.04
C THR A 139 -3.89 -10.51 10.76
N PRO A 140 -2.72 -10.31 11.39
CA PRO A 140 -2.05 -11.42 12.05
C PRO A 140 -2.86 -11.93 13.24
N PRO A 141 -2.78 -13.25 13.56
CA PRO A 141 -3.50 -13.87 14.67
C PRO A 141 -3.10 -13.28 16.03
N ARG A 142 -1.90 -12.65 16.13
CA ARG A 142 -1.44 -11.89 17.29
C ARG A 142 -1.42 -10.41 16.96
N ARG A 143 -2.36 -9.66 17.55
CA ARG A 143 -2.55 -8.22 17.26
C ARG A 143 -3.23 -7.50 18.42
N ILE A 144 -3.28 -6.18 18.34
CA ILE A 144 -4.02 -5.31 19.25
C ILE A 144 -5.18 -4.68 18.47
N GLU A 145 -6.39 -4.78 18.98
CA GLU A 145 -7.56 -4.06 18.45
C GLU A 145 -8.04 -3.02 19.46
N VAL A 146 -8.19 -1.79 19.00
CA VAL A 146 -8.66 -0.65 19.82
C VAL A 146 -10.02 -0.20 19.30
N SER A 147 -11.04 -0.25 20.16
CA SER A 147 -12.34 0.36 19.92
C SER A 147 -12.41 1.72 20.62
N LEU A 148 -12.47 2.80 19.83
CA LEU A 148 -12.59 4.15 20.36
C LEU A 148 -13.97 4.38 20.99
N SER A 149 -15.04 3.92 20.32
CA SER A 149 -16.41 4.01 20.86
C SER A 149 -16.63 3.13 22.08
N GLY A 150 -15.95 1.99 22.16
CA GLY A 150 -15.98 1.08 23.30
C GLY A 150 -15.04 1.44 24.45
N PHE A 151 -14.11 2.37 24.23
CA PHE A 151 -13.03 2.71 25.17
C PHE A 151 -12.24 1.49 25.62
N THR A 152 -11.92 0.58 24.69
CA THR A 152 -11.22 -0.67 24.99
C THR A 152 -10.05 -0.91 24.05
N ALA A 153 -9.02 -1.59 24.56
CA ALA A 153 -7.97 -2.23 23.76
C ALA A 153 -7.98 -3.73 24.08
N THR A 154 -8.08 -4.56 23.04
CA THR A 154 -8.14 -6.03 23.17
C THR A 154 -6.91 -6.63 22.49
N LEU A 155 -6.21 -7.50 23.23
CA LEU A 155 -5.14 -8.34 22.70
C LEU A 155 -5.74 -9.61 22.11
N TYR A 156 -5.26 -9.98 20.94
CA TYR A 156 -5.62 -11.24 20.29
C TYR A 156 -4.39 -12.15 20.22
N GLU A 157 -4.59 -13.43 20.50
CA GLU A 157 -3.66 -14.54 20.29
C GLU A 157 -4.41 -15.66 19.56
N ASP A 158 -3.84 -16.18 18.49
CA ASP A 158 -4.49 -17.23 17.66
C ASP A 158 -5.93 -16.84 17.25
N ASP A 159 -6.16 -15.58 16.93
CA ASP A 159 -7.45 -14.98 16.59
C ASP A 159 -8.51 -15.04 17.71
N GLN A 160 -8.09 -15.35 18.94
CA GLN A 160 -8.95 -15.32 20.10
C GLN A 160 -8.63 -14.14 21.01
N PRO A 161 -9.63 -13.48 21.59
CA PRO A 161 -9.39 -12.40 22.53
C PRO A 161 -8.74 -12.97 23.81
N ALA A 162 -7.48 -12.58 24.04
CA ALA A 162 -6.70 -13.03 25.21
C ALA A 162 -6.91 -12.11 26.42
N ARG A 163 -6.97 -10.78 26.19
CA ARG A 163 -7.17 -9.80 27.27
C ARG A 163 -7.73 -8.49 26.73
N THR A 164 -8.65 -7.88 27.48
CA THR A 164 -9.21 -6.56 27.17
C THR A 164 -8.93 -5.59 28.31
N PHE A 165 -8.51 -4.36 27.94
CA PHE A 165 -8.24 -3.26 28.85
C PHE A 165 -9.23 -2.12 28.63
N SER A 166 -9.59 -1.40 29.66
CA SER A 166 -10.21 -0.09 29.50
C SER A 166 -9.16 0.96 29.21
N ILE A 167 -9.45 1.85 28.27
CA ILE A 167 -8.53 2.91 27.85
C ILE A 167 -9.17 4.29 27.97
N CYS A 168 -8.34 5.32 28.01
CA CYS A 168 -8.74 6.64 27.55
C CYS A 168 -8.02 6.96 26.25
N HIS A 169 -8.61 7.77 25.40
CA HIS A 169 -8.03 8.15 24.12
C HIS A 169 -8.16 9.65 23.82
N GLY A 170 -7.73 10.09 22.64
CA GLY A 170 -7.70 11.49 22.23
C GLY A 170 -9.07 12.16 22.29
N ARG A 171 -9.11 13.40 22.83
CA ARG A 171 -10.28 14.27 22.82
C ARG A 171 -10.60 14.77 21.42
N SER A 172 -11.80 15.32 21.21
CA SER A 172 -12.27 15.79 19.88
C SER A 172 -11.34 16.82 19.22
N SER A 173 -10.61 17.63 20.02
CA SER A 173 -9.65 18.63 19.52
C SER A 173 -8.27 18.04 19.17
N ALA A 174 -7.98 16.80 19.58
CA ALA A 174 -6.76 16.08 19.33
C ALA A 174 -7.08 14.56 19.32
N PRO A 175 -7.77 14.08 18.28
CA PRO A 175 -8.31 12.71 18.27
C PRO A 175 -7.20 11.66 18.08
N THR A 176 -7.41 10.47 18.64
CA THR A 176 -6.73 9.27 18.21
C THR A 176 -7.23 8.91 16.81
N LEU A 177 -6.33 8.65 15.88
CA LEU A 177 -6.68 8.40 14.48
C LEU A 177 -7.00 6.91 14.25
N PRO A 178 -8.19 6.58 13.70
CA PRO A 178 -8.48 5.22 13.25
C PRO A 178 -7.54 4.80 12.12
N GLY A 179 -7.25 3.50 12.04
CA GLY A 179 -6.38 2.95 11.00
C GLY A 179 -5.67 1.67 11.44
N ARG A 180 -4.85 1.15 10.51
CA ARG A 180 -3.91 0.07 10.78
C ARG A 180 -2.52 0.65 11.00
N TYR A 181 -1.92 0.25 12.07
CA TYR A 181 -0.59 0.69 12.50
C TYR A 181 0.24 -0.51 12.97
N GLU A 182 1.49 -0.25 13.35
CA GLU A 182 2.36 -1.20 14.02
C GLU A 182 3.06 -0.50 15.18
N ILE A 183 3.49 -1.25 16.19
CA ILE A 183 4.37 -0.73 17.22
C ILE A 183 5.73 -0.34 16.58
N LYS A 184 6.02 0.94 16.53
CA LYS A 184 7.24 1.51 15.91
C LYS A 184 8.35 1.70 16.91
N THR A 185 8.00 2.16 18.12
CA THR A 185 8.95 2.45 19.20
C THR A 185 8.50 1.81 20.50
N LYS A 186 9.45 1.38 21.31
CA LYS A 186 9.19 0.71 22.59
C LYS A 186 10.22 1.19 23.63
N MET A 187 9.75 1.89 24.66
CA MET A 187 10.59 2.46 25.73
C MET A 187 9.92 2.28 27.09
N LEU A 188 10.72 2.10 28.14
CA LEU A 188 10.18 1.99 29.50
C LEU A 188 9.44 3.26 29.94
N SER A 189 9.88 4.41 29.46
CA SER A 189 9.18 5.68 29.61
C SER A 189 9.57 6.63 28.47
N ALA A 190 8.61 7.46 28.02
CA ALA A 190 8.85 8.55 27.09
C ALA A 190 8.54 9.87 27.80
N TYR A 191 9.35 10.91 27.54
CA TYR A 191 9.12 12.23 28.09
C TYR A 191 8.64 13.23 27.03
N GLY A 192 7.44 13.74 27.24
CA GLY A 192 6.85 14.78 26.40
C GLY A 192 7.16 16.18 26.92
N SER A 193 8.26 16.79 26.48
CA SER A 193 8.75 18.07 26.96
C SER A 193 7.77 19.24 26.76
N ALA A 194 6.92 19.19 25.71
CA ALA A 194 5.92 20.23 25.45
C ALA A 194 4.81 20.27 26.50
N TRP A 195 4.58 19.18 27.24
CA TRP A 195 3.51 19.04 28.23
C TRP A 195 4.02 18.68 29.63
N ASP A 196 5.34 18.56 29.82
CA ASP A 196 5.96 18.12 31.07
C ASP A 196 5.40 16.76 31.56
N LEU A 197 5.29 15.80 30.63
CA LEU A 197 4.70 14.48 30.88
C LEU A 197 5.75 13.37 30.78
N ASP A 198 5.89 12.60 31.84
CA ASP A 198 6.56 11.30 31.83
C ASP A 198 5.48 10.22 31.59
N MET A 199 5.66 9.47 30.51
CA MET A 199 4.69 8.49 29.99
C MET A 199 5.27 7.08 30.10
N PRO A 200 4.98 6.34 31.19
CA PRO A 200 5.55 5.01 31.41
C PRO A 200 5.00 3.99 30.45
N TYR A 201 5.81 2.98 30.12
CA TYR A 201 5.47 1.85 29.27
C TYR A 201 5.05 2.27 27.87
N TRP A 202 5.86 3.12 27.24
CA TRP A 202 5.59 3.69 25.93
C TRP A 202 5.71 2.67 24.81
N LEU A 203 4.67 2.63 23.97
CA LEU A 203 4.62 1.90 22.70
C LEU A 203 4.11 2.88 21.63
N GLY A 204 5.03 3.45 20.84
CA GLY A 204 4.69 4.39 19.77
C GLY A 204 4.12 3.71 18.54
N ILE A 205 3.11 4.30 17.90
CA ILE A 205 2.36 3.70 16.79
C ILE A 205 2.28 4.57 15.54
N TYR A 206 2.14 5.88 15.64
CA TYR A 206 2.10 6.77 14.49
C TYR A 206 2.55 8.20 14.80
N ASP A 207 3.08 8.88 13.78
CA ASP A 207 3.51 10.27 13.89
C ASP A 207 2.32 11.23 13.76
N ALA A 208 2.24 12.21 14.64
CA ALA A 208 1.20 13.21 14.69
C ALA A 208 1.81 14.62 14.75
N GLY A 209 2.16 15.19 13.59
CA GLY A 209 2.59 16.58 13.47
C GLY A 209 3.86 16.95 14.25
N GLY A 210 4.89 16.07 14.25
CA GLY A 210 6.18 16.28 14.90
C GLY A 210 6.30 15.66 16.30
N SER A 211 5.28 14.96 16.76
CA SER A 211 5.29 14.06 17.91
C SER A 211 4.78 12.69 17.51
N GLU A 212 5.11 11.67 18.29
CA GLU A 212 4.58 10.32 18.11
C GLU A 212 3.40 10.11 19.06
N ASN A 213 2.31 9.49 18.61
CA ASN A 213 1.24 8.96 19.43
C ASN A 213 1.43 7.47 19.66
N GLY A 214 1.00 6.99 20.82
CA GLY A 214 1.21 5.59 21.22
C GLY A 214 0.36 5.19 22.41
N PHE A 215 0.59 3.98 22.89
CA PHE A 215 0.08 3.52 24.18
C PHE A 215 1.07 3.90 25.30
N HIS A 216 0.52 4.23 26.46
CA HIS A 216 1.31 4.42 27.68
C HIS A 216 0.44 4.28 28.95
N GLY A 217 1.07 4.17 30.09
CA GLY A 217 0.40 4.22 31.38
C GLY A 217 -0.03 5.63 31.77
N LEU A 218 -0.62 5.77 32.95
CA LEU A 218 -1.00 7.09 33.48
C LEU A 218 0.22 8.01 33.54
N PRO A 219 0.19 9.17 32.88
CA PRO A 219 1.35 10.04 32.82
C PRO A 219 1.53 10.83 34.11
N THR A 220 2.78 11.17 34.41
CA THR A 220 3.17 11.89 35.61
C THR A 220 3.85 13.22 35.23
N LEU A 221 3.47 14.29 35.90
CA LEU A 221 4.14 15.59 35.80
C LEU A 221 5.44 15.61 36.62
N SER A 222 6.37 16.51 36.32
CA SER A 222 7.64 16.68 37.03
C SER A 222 7.46 16.93 38.54
N ASN A 223 6.32 17.44 38.97
CA ASN A 223 5.94 17.64 40.36
C ASN A 223 5.39 16.38 41.05
N GLY A 224 5.35 15.24 40.36
CA GLY A 224 4.85 13.97 40.86
C GLY A 224 3.33 13.76 40.77
N ALA A 225 2.57 14.70 40.21
CA ALA A 225 1.13 14.55 40.06
C ALA A 225 0.82 13.57 38.90
N VAL A 226 0.01 12.55 39.18
CA VAL A 226 -0.48 11.59 38.19
C VAL A 226 -1.71 12.19 37.50
N LEU A 227 -1.71 12.18 36.17
CA LEU A 227 -2.83 12.69 35.37
C LEU A 227 -3.75 11.54 34.93
N TRP A 228 -5.03 11.88 34.73
CA TRP A 228 -6.06 11.03 34.13
C TRP A 228 -6.40 9.72 34.85
N GLU A 229 -6.01 9.54 36.11
CA GLU A 229 -6.31 8.33 36.89
C GLU A 229 -7.81 8.00 36.92
N GLY A 230 -8.68 9.00 37.04
CA GLY A 230 -10.14 8.85 36.99
C GLY A 230 -10.78 9.01 35.61
N ALA A 231 -10.00 9.11 34.54
CA ALA A 231 -10.46 9.40 33.20
C ALA A 231 -10.40 8.19 32.24
N ILE A 232 -9.95 7.02 32.71
CA ILE A 232 -10.03 5.79 31.93
C ILE A 232 -11.51 5.49 31.61
N GLY A 233 -11.80 5.17 30.35
CA GLY A 233 -13.17 5.03 29.83
C GLY A 233 -13.74 6.33 29.25
N THR A 234 -12.90 7.38 29.05
CA THR A 234 -13.33 8.66 28.48
C THR A 234 -12.35 9.18 27.42
N GLN A 235 -12.67 10.32 26.79
CA GLN A 235 -11.77 11.07 25.94
C GLN A 235 -10.91 12.02 26.80
N CYS A 236 -9.67 11.64 27.10
CA CYS A 236 -8.86 12.39 28.05
C CYS A 236 -7.55 12.94 27.48
N SER A 237 -6.96 12.27 26.50
CA SER A 237 -5.60 12.54 26.03
C SER A 237 -5.53 13.55 24.87
N PHE A 238 -4.31 13.77 24.38
CA PHE A 238 -4.01 14.60 23.18
C PHE A 238 -3.75 13.71 21.94
N GLY A 239 -4.31 12.49 21.91
CA GLY A 239 -4.21 11.55 20.78
C GLY A 239 -3.62 10.20 21.16
N CYS A 240 -2.88 10.09 22.27
CA CYS A 240 -2.39 8.83 22.81
C CYS A 240 -3.51 7.95 23.36
N ILE A 241 -3.24 6.65 23.47
CA ILE A 241 -4.10 5.66 24.10
C ILE A 241 -3.52 5.37 25.48
N VAL A 242 -4.26 5.76 26.52
CA VAL A 242 -3.78 5.68 27.91
C VAL A 242 -4.49 4.55 28.65
N LEU A 243 -3.70 3.74 29.33
CA LEU A 243 -4.15 2.64 30.18
C LEU A 243 -3.85 2.92 31.66
N GLY A 244 -4.51 2.20 32.56
CA GLY A 244 -4.03 2.08 33.93
C GLY A 244 -2.59 1.55 33.94
N THR A 245 -1.75 2.01 34.88
CA THR A 245 -0.30 1.72 34.86
C THR A 245 0.01 0.21 34.84
N ALA A 246 -0.74 -0.61 35.58
CA ALA A 246 -0.55 -2.06 35.60
C ALA A 246 -0.96 -2.73 34.26
N ASP A 247 -1.97 -2.21 33.57
CA ASP A 247 -2.39 -2.69 32.26
C ASP A 247 -1.40 -2.25 31.17
N ALA A 248 -0.84 -1.05 31.28
CA ALA A 248 0.21 -0.57 30.40
C ALA A 248 1.51 -1.39 30.54
N ASP A 249 1.91 -1.75 31.77
CA ASP A 249 3.03 -2.66 32.01
C ASP A 249 2.79 -4.03 31.36
N TYR A 250 1.60 -4.58 31.51
CA TYR A 250 1.26 -5.85 30.86
C TYR A 250 1.32 -5.75 29.34
N LEU A 251 0.69 -4.73 28.76
CA LEU A 251 0.69 -4.50 27.31
C LEU A 251 2.11 -4.31 26.80
N TYR A 252 2.93 -3.51 27.49
CA TYR A 252 4.34 -3.28 27.16
C TYR A 252 5.14 -4.59 27.10
N ASN A 253 4.99 -5.46 28.09
CA ASN A 253 5.68 -6.75 28.12
C ASN A 253 5.14 -7.74 27.09
N TRP A 254 3.86 -7.64 26.72
CA TRP A 254 3.23 -8.50 25.72
C TRP A 254 3.57 -8.07 24.29
N ALA A 255 3.52 -6.78 23.96
CA ALA A 255 3.69 -6.29 22.58
C ALA A 255 5.18 -6.19 22.21
N ASP A 256 5.51 -6.68 21.01
CA ASP A 256 6.82 -6.53 20.38
C ASP A 256 6.80 -5.40 19.33
N LEU A 257 7.97 -4.96 18.87
CA LEU A 257 8.06 -4.11 17.68
C LEU A 257 7.37 -4.83 16.50
N HIS A 258 6.69 -4.05 15.67
CA HIS A 258 5.89 -4.53 14.54
C HIS A 258 4.62 -5.32 14.93
N THR A 259 4.27 -5.42 16.22
CA THR A 259 2.92 -5.90 16.58
C THR A 259 1.88 -4.99 15.93
N VAL A 260 0.96 -5.60 15.17
CA VAL A 260 -0.10 -4.88 14.45
C VAL A 260 -1.11 -4.31 15.43
N VAL A 261 -1.54 -3.07 15.17
CA VAL A 261 -2.54 -2.33 15.95
C VAL A 261 -3.65 -1.86 15.00
N TYR A 262 -4.86 -2.32 15.21
CA TYR A 262 -6.06 -1.81 14.56
C TYR A 262 -6.79 -0.84 15.48
N ILE A 263 -7.06 0.37 15.01
CA ILE A 263 -7.86 1.37 15.72
C ILE A 263 -9.15 1.58 14.95
N HIS A 264 -10.27 1.19 15.57
CA HIS A 264 -11.62 1.34 15.04
C HIS A 264 -12.33 2.53 15.70
N PRO A 265 -13.29 3.19 14.99
CA PRO A 265 -14.14 4.24 15.54
C PRO A 265 -14.92 3.84 16.78
#